data_cf2352196d69177967fd548061ec424f
#
_entry.id   cf2352196d69177967fd548061ec424f
#
_cell.length_a   1.000
_cell.length_b   1.000
_cell.length_c   1.000
_cell.angle_alpha   90.00
_cell.angle_beta   90.00
_cell.angle_gamma   90.00
#
_symmetry.space_group_name_H-M   'P 1'
#
loop_
_entity.id
_entity.type
_entity.pdbx_description
1 polymer ?
#
loop_
_entity_poly.entity_id
_entity_poly.type
_entity_poly.pdbx_seq_one_letter_code
_entity_poly.pdbx_strand_id
1 'polypeptide(L)'
;VAAALLAYAEMALAGTTTVGEFFYVHQGRDDSGGGNAHATAVIEAARRLGIRIALLRTMYDLGSKPGQARFRESVDEAASNTRALHAAYADDPSVVVRPAPHSLHGASEAMVRAAAEIADEVGAPFHIHLAEQQGDLRFAIEKYGASPLRALDRIGALSERTVLVHGIWLDDGERELLAERGGALVYNPLTNMALGDGVAKIPD
;
A
#
# COMPACT_ATOMS: atom_id res chain seq x y z
N VAL A 1 6.14 11.28 -15.26
CA VAL A 1 5.03 12.24 -15.50
C VAL A 1 4.14 11.78 -16.65
N ALA A 2 4.66 11.55 -17.87
CA ALA A 2 3.83 11.25 -19.05
C ALA A 2 2.93 10.00 -18.85
N ALA A 3 3.46 8.91 -18.32
CA ALA A 3 2.67 7.69 -18.06
C ALA A 3 1.53 7.93 -17.05
N ALA A 4 1.80 8.67 -15.97
CA ALA A 4 0.77 9.01 -14.99
C ALA A 4 -0.31 9.92 -15.59
N LEU A 5 0.08 10.91 -16.41
CA LEU A 5 -0.87 11.76 -17.12
C LEU A 5 -1.78 10.96 -18.05
N LEU A 6 -1.23 10.00 -18.80
CA LEU A 6 -2.01 9.13 -19.67
C LEU A 6 -3.03 8.31 -18.88
N ALA A 7 -2.56 7.60 -17.83
CA ALA A 7 -3.42 6.75 -17.00
C ALA A 7 -4.55 7.57 -16.35
N TYR A 8 -4.24 8.72 -15.78
CA TYR A 8 -5.25 9.57 -15.14
C TYR A 8 -6.18 10.24 -16.14
N ALA A 9 -5.72 10.54 -17.36
CA ALA A 9 -6.60 11.01 -18.42
C ALA A 9 -7.64 9.95 -18.82
N GLU A 10 -7.21 8.70 -18.97
CA GLU A 10 -8.13 7.58 -19.23
C GLU A 10 -9.13 7.38 -18.08
N MET A 11 -8.67 7.46 -16.82
CA MET A 11 -9.54 7.41 -15.64
C MET A 11 -10.56 8.56 -15.65
N ALA A 12 -10.13 9.79 -15.92
CA ALA A 12 -11.01 10.95 -15.97
C ALA A 12 -12.06 10.82 -17.09
N LEU A 13 -11.68 10.33 -18.27
CA LEU A 13 -12.60 10.04 -19.37
C LEU A 13 -13.61 8.95 -19.01
N ALA A 14 -13.23 8.01 -18.15
CA ALA A 14 -14.13 6.98 -17.61
C ALA A 14 -15.01 7.48 -16.43
N GLY A 15 -14.89 8.75 -16.03
CA GLY A 15 -15.67 9.35 -14.95
C GLY A 15 -15.04 9.19 -13.55
N THR A 16 -13.80 8.71 -13.45
CA THR A 16 -13.10 8.59 -12.17
C THR A 16 -12.69 9.98 -11.67
N THR A 17 -13.11 10.35 -10.47
CA THR A 17 -12.81 11.64 -9.84
C THR A 17 -11.83 11.55 -8.68
N THR A 18 -11.60 10.33 -8.18
CA THR A 18 -10.69 10.07 -7.07
C THR A 18 -10.00 8.73 -7.28
N VAL A 19 -8.70 8.66 -7.02
CA VAL A 19 -7.90 7.43 -7.15
C VAL A 19 -7.11 7.14 -5.88
N GLY A 20 -7.02 5.87 -5.51
CA GLY A 20 -6.02 5.35 -4.57
C GLY A 20 -4.85 4.80 -5.37
N GLU A 21 -3.70 5.45 -5.30
CA GLU A 21 -2.50 5.08 -6.04
C GLU A 21 -1.49 4.40 -5.14
N PHE A 22 -1.33 3.09 -5.29
CA PHE A 22 -0.29 2.34 -4.58
C PHE A 22 1.04 2.54 -5.30
N PHE A 23 1.88 3.47 -4.81
CA PHE A 23 3.03 3.98 -5.54
C PHE A 23 4.36 3.40 -5.05
N TYR A 24 5.07 2.67 -5.93
CA TYR A 24 6.26 1.87 -5.60
C TYR A 24 7.60 2.49 -5.99
N VAL A 25 7.63 3.35 -7.03
CA VAL A 25 8.89 3.70 -7.72
C VAL A 25 9.55 4.89 -7.05
N HIS A 26 10.52 4.64 -6.18
CA HIS A 26 11.27 5.68 -5.48
C HIS A 26 12.54 6.08 -6.20
N GLN A 27 13.23 5.11 -6.85
CA GLN A 27 14.50 5.35 -7.54
C GLN A 27 14.36 5.38 -9.06
N GLY A 28 15.08 6.28 -9.73
CA GLY A 28 15.22 6.33 -11.20
C GLY A 28 15.99 5.12 -11.75
N ARG A 29 16.07 5.01 -13.07
CA ARG A 29 16.86 3.94 -13.74
C ARG A 29 18.36 4.14 -13.60
N ASP A 30 18.80 5.36 -13.47
CA ASP A 30 20.16 5.87 -13.42
C ASP A 30 20.53 6.38 -12.03
N ASP A 31 19.89 5.84 -10.99
CA ASP A 31 19.97 6.33 -9.62
C ASP A 31 19.61 7.84 -9.46
N SER A 32 19.05 8.43 -10.52
CA SER A 32 18.47 9.76 -10.46
C SER A 32 17.14 9.74 -9.72
N GLY A 33 16.91 10.74 -8.91
CA GLY A 33 15.72 10.79 -8.05
C GLY A 33 16.04 10.16 -6.70
N GLY A 34 15.12 9.62 -6.05
CA GLY A 34 15.15 9.16 -4.67
C GLY A 34 14.19 9.97 -3.82
N GLY A 35 13.89 9.47 -2.65
CA GLY A 35 12.93 10.10 -1.77
C GLY A 35 11.56 10.22 -2.42
N ASN A 36 11.05 11.44 -2.54
CA ASN A 36 9.68 11.70 -2.97
C ASN A 36 9.52 12.29 -4.39
N ALA A 37 10.61 12.44 -5.16
CA ALA A 37 10.56 13.12 -6.45
C ALA A 37 9.53 12.51 -7.43
N HIS A 38 9.49 11.19 -7.52
CA HIS A 38 8.54 10.49 -8.40
C HIS A 38 7.11 10.53 -7.85
N ALA A 39 6.93 10.38 -6.55
CA ALA A 39 5.63 10.48 -5.87
C ALA A 39 5.02 11.89 -6.10
N THR A 40 5.81 12.94 -5.89
CA THR A 40 5.41 14.33 -6.21
C THR A 40 4.99 14.48 -7.67
N ALA A 41 5.75 13.90 -8.60
CA ALA A 41 5.44 13.99 -10.04
C ALA A 41 4.11 13.28 -10.39
N VAL A 42 3.75 12.21 -9.68
CA VAL A 42 2.47 11.49 -9.83
C VAL A 42 1.33 12.32 -9.25
N ILE A 43 1.49 12.89 -8.06
CA ILE A 43 0.51 13.80 -7.46
C ILE A 43 0.22 15.00 -8.39
N GLU A 44 1.26 15.63 -8.92
CA GLU A 44 1.09 16.75 -9.84
C GLU A 44 0.38 16.35 -11.14
N ALA A 45 0.58 15.13 -11.62
CA ALA A 45 -0.16 14.61 -12.77
C ALA A 45 -1.67 14.48 -12.48
N ALA A 46 -2.03 13.95 -11.31
CA ALA A 46 -3.43 13.85 -10.87
C ALA A 46 -4.09 15.24 -10.74
N ARG A 47 -3.38 16.19 -10.09
CA ARG A 47 -3.87 17.56 -9.90
C ARG A 47 -4.13 18.29 -11.23
N ARG A 48 -3.24 18.12 -12.22
CA ARG A 48 -3.41 18.71 -13.57
C ARG A 48 -4.68 18.25 -14.28
N LEU A 49 -5.15 17.06 -13.95
CA LEU A 49 -6.36 16.46 -14.54
C LEU A 49 -7.60 16.59 -13.65
N GLY A 50 -7.47 17.26 -12.50
CA GLY A 50 -8.57 17.46 -11.57
C GLY A 50 -8.99 16.20 -10.82
N ILE A 51 -8.14 15.18 -10.78
CA ILE A 51 -8.37 13.94 -10.01
C ILE A 51 -7.84 14.12 -8.59
N ARG A 52 -8.66 13.82 -7.59
CA ARG A 52 -8.21 13.69 -6.21
C ARG A 52 -7.40 12.41 -6.04
N ILE A 53 -6.31 12.47 -5.27
CA ILE A 53 -5.42 11.33 -5.10
C ILE A 53 -5.19 11.01 -3.63
N ALA A 54 -5.41 9.75 -3.27
CA ALA A 54 -4.86 9.14 -2.07
C ALA A 54 -3.59 8.41 -2.48
N LEU A 55 -2.43 9.04 -2.30
CA LEU A 55 -1.15 8.42 -2.60
C LEU A 55 -0.76 7.49 -1.45
N LEU A 56 -0.77 6.20 -1.72
CA LEU A 56 -0.33 5.14 -0.84
C LEU A 56 1.17 4.96 -1.06
N ARG A 57 1.99 5.70 -0.29
CA ARG A 57 3.44 5.67 -0.45
C ARG A 57 3.98 4.34 0.03
N THR A 58 4.43 3.53 -0.91
CA THR A 58 4.90 2.20 -0.61
C THR A 58 6.19 2.24 0.20
N MET A 59 6.22 1.44 1.27
CA MET A 59 7.37 1.19 2.11
C MET A 59 7.85 -0.24 1.86
N TYR A 60 9.08 -0.40 1.35
CA TYR A 60 9.58 -1.65 0.78
C TYR A 60 11.08 -1.81 1.05
N ASP A 61 11.48 -2.85 1.79
CA ASP A 61 12.89 -3.11 2.12
C ASP A 61 13.33 -4.56 1.80
N LEU A 62 12.39 -5.48 1.61
CA LEU A 62 12.68 -6.85 1.22
C LEU A 62 12.59 -6.99 -0.31
N GLY A 63 13.38 -7.84 -0.87
CA GLY A 63 13.35 -8.11 -2.30
C GLY A 63 14.75 -8.21 -2.87
N SER A 64 15.01 -9.35 -3.55
CA SER A 64 16.33 -9.70 -4.06
C SER A 64 16.46 -9.51 -5.57
N LYS A 65 15.35 -9.30 -6.28
CA LYS A 65 15.38 -9.17 -7.75
C LYS A 65 15.92 -7.80 -8.16
N PRO A 66 16.74 -7.69 -9.21
CA PRO A 66 17.30 -6.41 -9.67
C PRO A 66 16.24 -5.32 -9.91
N GLY A 67 15.09 -5.68 -10.49
CA GLY A 67 14.00 -4.74 -10.74
C GLY A 67 13.36 -4.15 -9.46
N GLN A 68 13.50 -4.83 -8.33
CA GLN A 68 12.97 -4.39 -7.04
C GLN A 68 13.88 -3.36 -6.35
N ALA A 69 15.11 -3.18 -6.81
CA ALA A 69 16.04 -2.18 -6.27
C ALA A 69 15.43 -0.76 -6.29
N ARG A 70 14.61 -0.47 -7.29
CA ARG A 70 13.94 0.84 -7.46
C ARG A 70 12.84 1.13 -6.43
N PHE A 71 12.42 0.12 -5.68
CA PHE A 71 11.37 0.21 -4.67
C PHE A 71 11.94 0.32 -3.27
N ARG A 72 13.19 -0.17 -3.08
CA ARG A 72 13.78 -0.36 -1.76
C ARG A 72 14.26 0.95 -1.16
N GLU A 73 13.92 1.10 0.10
CA GLU A 73 14.46 2.10 1.03
C GLU A 73 14.77 1.40 2.36
N SER A 74 15.66 1.93 3.15
CA SER A 74 15.78 1.52 4.55
C SER A 74 14.50 1.93 5.33
N VAL A 75 14.28 1.34 6.49
CA VAL A 75 13.11 1.67 7.33
C VAL A 75 13.10 3.16 7.67
N ASP A 76 14.27 3.72 8.05
CA ASP A 76 14.39 5.12 8.44
C ASP A 76 14.14 6.06 7.25
N GLU A 77 14.66 5.73 6.07
CA GLU A 77 14.42 6.51 4.84
C GLU A 77 12.95 6.48 4.45
N ALA A 78 12.33 5.30 4.42
CA ALA A 78 10.93 5.15 4.08
C ALA A 78 10.02 5.91 5.04
N ALA A 79 10.30 5.82 6.34
CA ALA A 79 9.55 6.52 7.38
C ALA A 79 9.71 8.05 7.26
N SER A 80 10.96 8.54 7.13
CA SER A 80 11.26 9.96 6.95
C SER A 80 10.60 10.52 5.69
N ASN A 81 10.74 9.84 4.56
CA ASN A 81 10.18 10.26 3.28
C ASN A 81 8.64 10.26 3.31
N THR A 82 8.01 9.29 3.97
CA THR A 82 6.54 9.22 4.11
C THR A 82 6.01 10.39 4.94
N ARG A 83 6.64 10.69 6.09
CA ARG A 83 6.28 11.85 6.92
C ARG A 83 6.47 13.17 6.17
N ALA A 84 7.60 13.32 5.46
CA ALA A 84 7.89 14.52 4.69
C ALA A 84 6.86 14.75 3.56
N LEU A 85 6.49 13.68 2.84
CA LEU A 85 5.48 13.78 1.79
C LEU A 85 4.09 14.09 2.36
N HIS A 86 3.71 13.44 3.47
CA HIS A 86 2.46 13.73 4.16
C HIS A 86 2.39 15.21 4.58
N ALA A 87 3.43 15.73 5.21
CA ALA A 87 3.50 17.13 5.64
C ALA A 87 3.45 18.12 4.47
N ALA A 88 4.09 17.78 3.34
CA ALA A 88 4.11 18.65 2.15
C ALA A 88 2.73 18.86 1.51
N TYR A 89 1.79 17.93 1.73
CA TYR A 89 0.43 18.00 1.17
C TYR A 89 -0.67 18.07 2.23
N ALA A 90 -0.33 18.36 3.49
CA ALA A 90 -1.29 18.37 4.59
C ALA A 90 -2.45 19.35 4.38
N ASP A 91 -2.19 20.48 3.74
CA ASP A 91 -3.18 21.54 3.49
C ASP A 91 -3.85 21.45 2.10
N ASP A 92 -3.52 20.43 1.28
CA ASP A 92 -4.12 20.26 -0.04
C ASP A 92 -5.34 19.33 0.03
N PRO A 93 -6.57 19.83 -0.12
CA PRO A 93 -7.79 19.02 0.01
C PRO A 93 -7.96 17.98 -1.12
N SER A 94 -7.16 18.08 -2.18
CA SER A 94 -7.18 17.13 -3.32
C SER A 94 -6.19 15.99 -3.17
N VAL A 95 -5.31 16.05 -2.16
CA VAL A 95 -4.21 15.08 -1.96
C VAL A 95 -4.24 14.51 -0.56
N VAL A 96 -4.16 13.20 -0.48
CA VAL A 96 -3.96 12.48 0.78
C VAL A 96 -2.76 11.58 0.63
N VAL A 97 -1.82 11.63 1.58
CA VAL A 97 -0.66 10.72 1.60
C VAL A 97 -0.81 9.75 2.77
N ARG A 98 -0.61 8.45 2.51
CA ARG A 98 -0.72 7.39 3.52
C ARG A 98 0.49 6.47 3.47
N PRO A 99 0.97 5.97 4.62
CA PRO A 99 1.96 4.91 4.66
C PRO A 99 1.38 3.62 4.07
N ALA A 100 2.18 2.88 3.33
CA ALA A 100 1.73 1.64 2.70
C ALA A 100 2.86 0.61 2.67
N PRO A 101 3.13 -0.14 3.77
CA PRO A 101 4.06 -1.25 3.70
C PRO A 101 3.54 -2.24 2.67
N HIS A 102 4.42 -2.65 1.74
CA HIS A 102 3.97 -3.37 0.54
C HIS A 102 3.13 -4.61 0.89
N SER A 103 3.72 -5.52 1.64
CA SER A 103 3.16 -6.82 2.04
C SER A 103 4.10 -7.47 3.04
N LEU A 104 3.75 -8.59 3.63
CA LEU A 104 4.65 -9.34 4.54
C LEU A 104 5.87 -9.93 3.82
N HIS A 105 5.83 -10.08 2.49
CA HIS A 105 6.96 -10.54 1.70
C HIS A 105 7.80 -9.41 1.08
N GLY A 106 7.28 -8.19 1.04
CA GLY A 106 7.97 -7.01 0.49
C GLY A 106 8.45 -6.02 1.55
N ALA A 107 7.88 -6.09 2.76
CA ALA A 107 8.23 -5.24 3.89
C ALA A 107 8.64 -6.09 5.10
N SER A 108 9.72 -5.71 5.76
CA SER A 108 10.13 -6.32 7.02
C SER A 108 9.13 -6.01 8.13
N GLU A 109 9.19 -6.78 9.21
CA GLU A 109 8.40 -6.49 10.41
C GLU A 109 8.65 -5.09 10.95
N ALA A 110 9.90 -4.63 10.93
CA ALA A 110 10.28 -3.27 11.33
C ALA A 110 9.62 -2.21 10.40
N MET A 111 9.58 -2.46 9.10
CA MET A 111 8.94 -1.59 8.13
C MET A 111 7.42 -1.52 8.34
N VAL A 112 6.79 -2.67 8.61
CA VAL A 112 5.34 -2.73 8.90
C VAL A 112 5.01 -1.97 10.18
N ARG A 113 5.83 -2.13 11.25
CA ARG A 113 5.67 -1.38 12.50
C ARG A 113 5.83 0.12 12.28
N ALA A 114 6.85 0.54 11.54
CA ALA A 114 7.07 1.96 11.24
C ALA A 114 5.87 2.57 10.47
N ALA A 115 5.26 1.81 9.57
CA ALA A 115 4.06 2.26 8.87
C ALA A 115 2.84 2.42 9.80
N ALA A 116 2.65 1.47 10.74
CA ALA A 116 1.59 1.56 11.75
C ALA A 116 1.81 2.75 12.70
N GLU A 117 3.04 2.99 13.15
CA GLU A 117 3.41 4.16 13.95
C GLU A 117 3.10 5.48 13.23
N ILE A 118 3.47 5.60 11.94
CA ILE A 118 3.12 6.78 11.15
C ILE A 118 1.61 6.94 11.03
N ALA A 119 0.87 5.86 10.82
CA ALA A 119 -0.59 5.88 10.75
C ALA A 119 -1.21 6.41 12.05
N ASP A 120 -0.67 6.02 13.20
CA ASP A 120 -1.09 6.52 14.52
C ASP A 120 -0.73 8.00 14.71
N GLU A 121 0.50 8.40 14.36
CA GLU A 121 0.95 9.79 14.43
C GLU A 121 0.06 10.76 13.64
N VAL A 122 -0.35 10.36 12.43
CA VAL A 122 -1.16 11.21 11.55
C VAL A 122 -2.68 10.98 11.72
N GLY A 123 -3.08 10.09 12.61
CA GLY A 123 -4.48 9.78 12.87
C GLY A 123 -5.22 9.19 11.67
N ALA A 124 -4.54 8.39 10.83
CA ALA A 124 -5.06 7.94 9.55
C ALA A 124 -4.65 6.49 9.23
N PRO A 125 -5.32 5.79 8.30
CA PRO A 125 -5.00 4.41 8.01
C PRO A 125 -3.68 4.24 7.25
N PHE A 126 -3.08 3.05 7.39
CA PHE A 126 -2.09 2.52 6.47
C PHE A 126 -2.69 1.39 5.62
N HIS A 127 -2.10 1.13 4.46
CA HIS A 127 -2.55 0.10 3.52
C HIS A 127 -1.49 -0.97 3.33
N ILE A 128 -1.90 -2.23 3.22
CA ILE A 128 -0.99 -3.35 3.00
C ILE A 128 -1.64 -4.41 2.11
N HIS A 129 -0.94 -4.91 1.07
CA HIS A 129 -1.40 -6.08 0.33
C HIS A 129 -1.28 -7.32 1.23
N LEU A 130 -2.36 -8.06 1.36
CA LEU A 130 -2.39 -9.21 2.25
C LEU A 130 -3.30 -10.32 1.71
N ALA A 131 -2.81 -11.55 1.78
CA ALA A 131 -3.56 -12.74 1.37
C ALA A 131 -4.13 -12.63 -0.05
N GLU A 132 -3.38 -12.04 -0.98
CA GLU A 132 -3.73 -11.93 -2.39
C GLU A 132 -3.63 -13.28 -3.07
N GLN A 133 -2.50 -13.96 -2.90
CA GLN A 133 -2.18 -15.23 -3.53
C GLN A 133 -1.88 -16.33 -2.51
N GLN A 134 -2.03 -17.59 -2.93
CA GLN A 134 -1.64 -18.72 -2.08
C GLN A 134 -0.15 -18.68 -1.69
N GLY A 135 0.69 -18.00 -2.50
CA GLY A 135 2.08 -17.75 -2.18
C GLY A 135 2.27 -16.96 -0.89
N ASP A 136 1.39 -16.00 -0.64
CA ASP A 136 1.42 -15.16 0.57
C ASP A 136 1.13 -15.98 1.82
N LEU A 137 0.18 -16.94 1.73
CA LEU A 137 -0.13 -17.85 2.82
C LEU A 137 1.09 -18.70 3.16
N ARG A 138 1.70 -19.34 2.15
CA ARG A 138 2.89 -20.18 2.34
C ARG A 138 4.03 -19.39 2.96
N PHE A 139 4.30 -18.20 2.45
CA PHE A 139 5.34 -17.32 2.97
C PHE A 139 5.08 -16.96 4.45
N ALA A 140 3.86 -16.56 4.79
CA ALA A 140 3.53 -16.17 6.16
C ALA A 140 3.63 -17.34 7.13
N ILE A 141 3.14 -18.52 6.75
CA ILE A 141 3.24 -19.75 7.57
C ILE A 141 4.71 -20.12 7.78
N GLU A 142 5.54 -20.09 6.73
CA GLU A 142 6.95 -20.43 6.80
C GLU A 142 7.74 -19.45 7.68
N LYS A 143 7.52 -18.17 7.48
CA LYS A 143 8.30 -17.12 8.15
C LYS A 143 7.81 -16.80 9.55
N TYR A 144 6.48 -16.74 9.76
CA TYR A 144 5.86 -16.28 11.00
C TYR A 144 5.15 -17.38 11.78
N GLY A 145 5.03 -18.60 11.23
CA GLY A 145 4.27 -19.70 11.84
C GLY A 145 2.78 -19.39 11.98
N ALA A 146 2.23 -18.52 11.12
CA ALA A 146 0.84 -18.09 11.15
C ALA A 146 0.37 -17.67 9.75
N SER A 147 -0.95 -17.68 9.53
CA SER A 147 -1.55 -17.09 8.33
C SER A 147 -1.33 -15.57 8.26
N PRO A 148 -1.45 -14.95 7.08
CA PRO A 148 -1.05 -13.56 6.88
C PRO A 148 -1.65 -12.56 7.86
N LEU A 149 -2.96 -12.62 8.11
CA LEU A 149 -3.62 -11.69 9.02
C LEU A 149 -3.22 -11.93 10.48
N ARG A 150 -3.13 -13.19 10.89
CA ARG A 150 -2.65 -13.54 12.24
C ARG A 150 -1.18 -13.17 12.45
N ALA A 151 -0.36 -13.22 11.38
CA ALA A 151 1.01 -12.73 11.44
C ALA A 151 1.02 -11.20 11.65
N LEU A 152 0.19 -10.47 10.92
CA LEU A 152 0.05 -9.02 11.07
C LEU A 152 -0.43 -8.62 12.48
N ASP A 153 -1.38 -9.37 13.05
CA ASP A 153 -1.84 -9.17 14.43
C ASP A 153 -0.72 -9.42 15.46
N ARG A 154 0.07 -10.49 15.29
CA ARG A 154 1.25 -10.77 16.13
C ARG A 154 2.33 -9.72 16.03
N ILE A 155 2.52 -9.12 14.87
CA ILE A 155 3.40 -7.95 14.67
C ILE A 155 2.91 -6.74 15.48
N GLY A 156 1.63 -6.70 15.84
CA GLY A 156 1.00 -5.59 16.55
C GLY A 156 0.59 -4.45 15.62
N ALA A 157 0.42 -4.75 14.32
CA ALA A 157 0.04 -3.77 13.30
C ALA A 157 -1.42 -3.91 12.82
N LEU A 158 -2.18 -4.85 13.36
CA LEU A 158 -3.60 -4.99 13.04
C LEU A 158 -4.45 -4.17 14.01
N SER A 159 -5.12 -3.14 13.48
CA SER A 159 -5.96 -2.21 14.25
C SER A 159 -7.05 -1.60 13.34
N GLU A 160 -7.86 -0.72 13.90
CA GLU A 160 -8.83 0.10 13.16
C GLU A 160 -8.23 0.98 12.07
N ARG A 161 -6.91 1.19 12.11
CA ARG A 161 -6.15 1.92 11.08
C ARG A 161 -5.59 1.03 9.98
N THR A 162 -5.85 -0.25 10.03
CA THR A 162 -5.35 -1.21 9.02
C THR A 162 -6.33 -1.33 7.87
N VAL A 163 -5.87 -1.06 6.66
CA VAL A 163 -6.62 -1.32 5.43
C VAL A 163 -5.90 -2.40 4.64
N LEU A 164 -6.51 -3.57 4.58
CA LEU A 164 -6.02 -4.67 3.76
C LEU A 164 -6.39 -4.45 2.30
N VAL A 165 -5.48 -4.77 1.41
CA VAL A 165 -5.75 -4.85 -0.03
C VAL A 165 -5.78 -6.32 -0.44
N HIS A 166 -6.78 -6.70 -1.21
CA HIS A 166 -7.11 -8.04 -1.72
C HIS A 166 -7.87 -8.94 -0.76
N GLY A 167 -7.24 -9.53 0.25
CA GLY A 167 -7.89 -10.41 1.23
C GLY A 167 -8.55 -11.68 0.66
N ILE A 168 -8.10 -12.16 -0.51
CA ILE A 168 -8.70 -13.28 -1.27
C ILE A 168 -8.69 -14.57 -0.44
N TRP A 169 -7.57 -14.83 0.24
CA TRP A 169 -7.30 -16.08 0.94
C TRP A 169 -7.43 -15.95 2.46
N LEU A 170 -8.21 -14.98 2.95
CA LEU A 170 -8.58 -14.94 4.38
C LEU A 170 -9.53 -16.07 4.73
N ASP A 171 -9.25 -16.80 5.78
CA ASP A 171 -10.21 -17.77 6.36
C ASP A 171 -11.31 -17.06 7.16
N ASP A 172 -12.36 -17.80 7.57
CA ASP A 172 -13.49 -17.24 8.30
C ASP A 172 -13.05 -16.60 9.63
N GLY A 173 -12.16 -17.25 10.39
CA GLY A 173 -11.64 -16.70 11.65
C GLY A 173 -10.73 -15.49 11.45
N GLU A 174 -10.07 -15.35 10.29
CA GLU A 174 -9.33 -14.13 9.96
C GLU A 174 -10.26 -12.98 9.61
N ARG A 175 -11.38 -13.23 8.93
CA ARG A 175 -12.38 -12.18 8.68
C ARG A 175 -13.04 -11.70 9.98
N GLU A 176 -13.34 -12.62 10.90
CA GLU A 176 -13.81 -12.26 12.24
C GLU A 176 -12.77 -11.43 12.99
N LEU A 177 -11.51 -11.84 13.00
CA LEU A 177 -10.42 -11.10 13.61
C LEU A 177 -10.26 -9.69 13.02
N LEU A 178 -10.35 -9.55 11.68
CA LEU A 178 -10.31 -8.23 11.02
C LEU A 178 -11.44 -7.32 11.50
N ALA A 179 -12.65 -7.86 11.58
CA ALA A 179 -13.82 -7.13 12.08
C ALA A 179 -13.68 -6.74 13.56
N GLU A 180 -13.19 -7.66 14.41
CA GLU A 180 -12.94 -7.40 15.84
C GLU A 180 -11.91 -6.28 16.06
N ARG A 181 -10.89 -6.21 15.21
CA ARG A 181 -9.86 -5.16 15.25
C ARG A 181 -10.29 -3.85 14.59
N GLY A 182 -11.48 -3.82 13.96
CA GLY A 182 -12.00 -2.64 13.26
C GLY A 182 -11.30 -2.32 11.94
N GLY A 183 -10.49 -3.24 11.41
CA GLY A 183 -9.79 -3.05 10.15
C GLY A 183 -10.72 -3.07 8.94
N ALA A 184 -10.25 -2.53 7.81
CA ALA A 184 -11.01 -2.45 6.57
C ALA A 184 -10.38 -3.28 5.45
N LEU A 185 -11.16 -3.60 4.43
CA LEU A 185 -10.73 -4.36 3.24
C LEU A 185 -11.02 -3.56 1.97
N VAL A 186 -10.03 -3.46 1.11
CA VAL A 186 -10.16 -3.01 -0.29
C VAL A 186 -10.04 -4.20 -1.21
N TYR A 187 -11.13 -4.56 -1.87
CA TYR A 187 -11.17 -5.62 -2.85
C TYR A 187 -11.01 -5.08 -4.26
N ASN A 188 -10.08 -5.66 -5.04
CA ASN A 188 -9.76 -5.26 -6.41
C ASN A 188 -10.20 -6.36 -7.41
N PRO A 189 -11.50 -6.52 -7.71
CA PRO A 189 -12.00 -7.66 -8.48
C PRO A 189 -11.38 -7.77 -9.88
N LEU A 190 -11.18 -6.66 -10.57
CA LEU A 190 -10.62 -6.68 -11.93
C LEU A 190 -9.17 -7.14 -11.93
N THR A 191 -8.36 -6.65 -10.99
CA THR A 191 -6.95 -7.07 -10.83
C THR A 191 -6.88 -8.55 -10.48
N ASN A 192 -7.65 -8.98 -9.49
CA ASN A 192 -7.62 -10.36 -9.01
C ASN A 192 -8.12 -11.36 -10.06
N MET A 193 -9.11 -10.98 -10.87
CA MET A 193 -9.54 -11.78 -12.03
C MET A 193 -8.46 -11.85 -13.11
N ALA A 194 -7.82 -10.73 -13.43
CA ALA A 194 -6.77 -10.67 -14.45
C ALA A 194 -5.54 -11.49 -14.07
N LEU A 195 -5.20 -11.55 -12.78
CA LEU A 195 -4.08 -12.32 -12.24
C LEU A 195 -4.43 -13.77 -11.91
N GLY A 196 -5.70 -14.12 -11.87
CA GLY A 196 -6.16 -15.45 -11.48
C GLY A 196 -6.02 -15.76 -9.99
N ASP A 197 -6.05 -14.74 -9.14
CA ASP A 197 -5.84 -14.86 -7.69
C ASP A 197 -7.03 -15.53 -6.98
N GLY A 198 -8.24 -15.34 -7.49
CA GLY A 198 -9.47 -15.84 -6.91
C GLY A 198 -10.52 -14.76 -6.64
N VAL A 199 -11.51 -15.10 -5.85
CA VAL A 199 -12.60 -14.19 -5.44
C VAL A 199 -12.63 -14.07 -3.93
N ALA A 200 -12.57 -12.83 -3.43
CA ALA A 200 -12.67 -12.60 -1.99
C ALA A 200 -14.06 -12.97 -1.48
N LYS A 201 -14.11 -13.62 -0.33
CA LYS A 201 -15.37 -13.87 0.39
C LYS A 201 -15.72 -12.61 1.20
N ILE A 202 -16.46 -11.71 0.57
CA ILE A 202 -16.97 -10.50 1.22
C ILE A 202 -18.33 -10.84 1.81
N PRO A 203 -18.61 -10.50 3.10
CA PRO A 203 -19.94 -10.65 3.68
C PRO A 203 -20.97 -9.83 2.90
N ASP A 204 -22.22 -10.32 2.87
CA ASP A 204 -23.38 -9.64 2.28
C ASP A 204 -23.73 -8.36 3.05
#